data_8dffcc3f5e18bac91c01e7e0e32862ec
#
_entry.id   8dffcc3f5e18bac91c01e7e0e32862ec
#
_cell.length_a   1.000
_cell.length_b   1.000
_cell.length_c   1.000
_cell.angle_alpha   90.00
_cell.angle_beta   90.00
_cell.angle_gamma   90.00
#
_symmetry.space_group_name_H-M   'P 1'
#
loop_
_entity.id
_entity.type
_entity.pdbx_description
1 polymer ?
#
loop_
_entity_poly.entity_id
_entity_poly.type
_entity_poly.pdbx_seq_one_letter_code
_entity_poly.pdbx_strand_id
1 'polypeptide(L)'
;MDIYCVFWSFYSTHGLNSHITSFTVGEGLPDRFGRLLRQDLEVADLIIVMGTSLTVAPVSLIPTMVHDDCRRVLFNRELVGDFNPGQGQQRDIFGEGDIDDTVHELCELLGWEQELHVQNKKTRIRKGSGRH
;
A
#
# COMPACT_ATOMS: atom_id res chain seq x y z
N MET A 1 6.02 7.62 -13.98
CA MET A 1 5.02 6.72 -13.41
C MET A 1 5.18 6.81 -11.91
N ASP A 2 4.24 7.52 -11.28
CA ASP A 2 4.28 7.77 -9.84
C ASP A 2 3.43 6.72 -9.15
N ILE A 3 4.09 5.78 -8.45
CA ILE A 3 3.46 4.66 -7.75
C ILE A 3 3.28 5.05 -6.29
N TYR A 4 2.05 5.06 -5.81
CA TYR A 4 1.72 5.29 -4.42
C TYR A 4 1.25 3.99 -3.78
N CYS A 5 1.91 3.60 -2.70
CA CYS A 5 1.56 2.42 -1.94
C CYS A 5 0.93 2.86 -0.62
N VAL A 6 -0.35 2.59 -0.44
CA VAL A 6 -1.02 2.77 0.84
C VAL A 6 -0.83 1.50 1.65
N PHE A 7 0.21 1.51 2.45
CA PHE A 7 0.57 0.40 3.30
C PHE A 7 0.01 0.62 4.70
N TRP A 8 -0.92 -0.22 5.13
CA TRP A 8 -1.23 -0.38 6.54
C TRP A 8 -0.41 -1.53 7.08
N SER A 9 0.85 -1.29 7.38
CA SER A 9 1.66 -2.20 8.16
C SER A 9 2.47 -1.41 9.19
N PHE A 10 2.37 -1.84 10.40
CA PHE A 10 3.33 -1.55 11.45
C PHE A 10 4.72 -1.94 10.93
N TYR A 11 5.54 -1.01 10.53
CA TYR A 11 7.00 -0.98 10.64
C TYR A 11 7.64 -0.06 9.60
N SER A 12 8.31 0.92 10.15
CA SER A 12 9.31 1.80 9.57
C SER A 12 10.41 1.05 8.83
N THR A 13 10.87 1.52 7.68
CA THR A 13 12.26 1.99 7.51
C THR A 13 12.62 2.35 6.07
N HIS A 14 13.13 3.56 5.92
CA HIS A 14 14.30 4.02 5.14
C HIS A 14 14.32 3.83 3.61
N GLY A 15 14.14 4.94 2.91
CA GLY A 15 14.98 5.19 1.75
C GLY A 15 14.37 5.14 0.36
N LEU A 16 13.11 5.39 0.24
CA LEU A 16 12.46 5.97 -0.95
C LEU A 16 11.51 7.04 -0.42
N ASN A 17 11.20 8.06 -1.16
CA ASN A 17 10.34 9.17 -0.73
C ASN A 17 8.89 8.73 -0.41
N SER A 18 8.73 7.63 0.30
CA SER A 18 7.46 7.16 0.83
C SER A 18 7.26 7.80 2.19
N HIS A 19 6.40 8.80 2.26
CA HIS A 19 5.94 9.35 3.54
C HIS A 19 4.99 8.36 4.21
N ILE A 20 5.56 7.32 4.85
CA ILE A 20 4.78 6.44 5.72
C ILE A 20 4.59 7.17 7.04
N THR A 21 3.39 7.60 7.30
CA THR A 21 3.01 8.14 8.60
C THR A 21 2.27 7.05 9.36
N SER A 22 2.83 6.62 10.50
CA SER A 22 2.17 5.70 11.42
C SER A 22 1.18 6.49 12.27
N PHE A 23 -0.09 6.08 12.27
CA PHE A 23 -1.14 6.69 13.10
C PHE A 23 -1.70 5.66 14.07
N THR A 24 -1.96 6.13 15.29
CA THR A 24 -2.70 5.36 16.27
C THR A 24 -4.20 5.61 16.08
N VAL A 25 -5.01 4.58 16.22
CA VAL A 25 -6.47 4.72 16.14
C VAL A 25 -6.94 5.71 17.22
N GLY A 26 -7.58 6.81 16.77
CA GLY A 26 -8.09 7.88 17.66
C GLY A 26 -7.25 9.15 17.70
N GLU A 27 -6.06 9.21 17.07
CA GLU A 27 -5.34 10.46 16.89
C GLU A 27 -5.77 11.18 15.60
N GLY A 28 -5.89 12.51 15.68
CA GLY A 28 -6.11 13.34 14.49
C GLY A 28 -4.92 13.28 13.56
N LEU A 29 -5.17 13.19 12.25
CA LEU A 29 -4.11 13.24 11.24
C LEU A 29 -3.47 14.63 11.23
N PRO A 30 -2.13 14.75 11.19
CA PRO A 30 -1.47 16.04 11.05
C PRO A 30 -1.93 16.77 9.78
N ASP A 31 -2.03 18.10 9.82
CA ASP A 31 -2.39 18.94 8.68
C ASP A 31 -1.51 18.70 7.44
N ARG A 32 -0.25 18.34 7.69
CA ARG A 32 0.70 17.96 6.65
C ARG A 32 0.22 16.75 5.85
N PHE A 33 -0.39 15.76 6.50
CA PHE A 33 -0.89 14.55 5.83
C PHE A 33 -1.94 14.90 4.77
N GLY A 34 -2.98 15.67 5.15
CA GLY A 34 -4.05 16.01 4.20
C GLY A 34 -3.57 16.81 3.01
N ARG A 35 -2.58 17.69 3.21
CA ARG A 35 -1.99 18.48 2.12
C ARG A 35 -1.16 17.64 1.17
N LEU A 36 -0.27 16.78 1.69
CA LEU A 36 0.57 15.91 0.88
C LEU A 36 -0.27 14.86 0.16
N LEU A 37 -1.22 14.23 0.85
CA LEU A 37 -2.14 13.26 0.26
C LEU A 37 -2.85 13.84 -0.98
N ARG A 38 -3.37 15.06 -0.88
CA ARG A 38 -4.05 15.70 -2.01
C ARG A 38 -3.13 15.88 -3.21
N GLN A 39 -1.90 16.35 -2.98
CA GLN A 39 -0.90 16.52 -4.04
C GLN A 39 -0.54 15.19 -4.68
N ASP A 40 -0.37 14.15 -3.88
CA ASP A 40 -0.01 12.82 -4.36
C ASP A 40 -1.15 12.19 -5.18
N LEU A 41 -2.40 12.33 -4.72
CA LEU A 41 -3.58 11.77 -5.42
C LEU A 41 -3.87 12.46 -6.76
N GLU A 42 -3.49 13.73 -6.93
CA GLU A 42 -3.65 14.46 -8.20
C GLU A 42 -2.73 13.93 -9.31
N VAL A 43 -1.59 13.32 -8.95
CA VAL A 43 -0.57 12.86 -9.92
C VAL A 43 -0.40 11.34 -9.95
N ALA A 44 -1.11 10.61 -9.10
CA ALA A 44 -0.98 9.16 -9.00
C ALA A 44 -1.48 8.44 -10.25
N ASP A 45 -0.64 7.67 -10.90
CA ASP A 45 -0.99 6.77 -12.01
C ASP A 45 -1.42 5.38 -11.52
N LEU A 46 -0.93 5.00 -10.34
CA LEU A 46 -1.18 3.70 -9.72
C LEU A 46 -1.29 3.85 -8.20
N ILE A 47 -2.32 3.25 -7.62
CA ILE A 47 -2.44 3.05 -6.18
C ILE A 47 -2.48 1.56 -5.86
N ILE A 48 -1.69 1.13 -4.88
CA ILE A 48 -1.69 -0.24 -4.39
C ILE A 48 -2.15 -0.22 -2.93
N VAL A 49 -3.19 -0.97 -2.65
CA VAL A 49 -3.79 -1.14 -1.31
C VAL A 49 -3.58 -2.57 -0.87
N MET A 50 -3.07 -2.76 0.34
CA MET A 50 -2.76 -4.10 0.85
C MET A 50 -3.21 -4.26 2.31
N GLY A 51 -3.78 -5.43 2.64
CA GLY A 51 -3.97 -5.89 4.01
C GLY A 51 -4.81 -4.99 4.91
N THR A 52 -5.84 -4.40 4.37
CA THR A 52 -6.74 -3.51 5.11
C THR A 52 -8.20 -3.89 4.88
N SER A 53 -9.03 -3.62 5.89
CA SER A 53 -10.48 -3.74 5.75
C SER A 53 -11.14 -2.53 5.07
N LEU A 54 -10.39 -1.44 4.90
CA LEU A 54 -10.90 -0.15 4.40
C LEU A 54 -12.17 0.36 5.13
N THR A 55 -12.26 0.11 6.44
CA THR A 55 -13.44 0.48 7.23
C THR A 55 -13.28 1.80 7.98
N VAL A 56 -12.05 2.29 8.17
CA VAL A 56 -11.75 3.46 9.01
C VAL A 56 -11.33 4.66 8.16
N ALA A 57 -12.14 5.73 8.24
CA ALA A 57 -11.79 7.02 7.63
C ALA A 57 -10.62 7.71 8.39
N PRO A 58 -9.79 8.49 7.72
CA PRO A 58 -9.87 8.89 6.31
C PRO A 58 -9.22 7.91 5.32
N VAL A 59 -8.49 6.90 5.81
CA VAL A 59 -7.72 5.97 4.97
C VAL A 59 -8.62 5.18 4.03
N SER A 60 -9.82 4.78 4.49
CA SER A 60 -10.80 4.07 3.67
C SER A 60 -11.28 4.85 2.44
N LEU A 61 -11.14 6.18 2.47
CA LEU A 61 -11.55 7.05 1.37
C LEU A 61 -10.45 7.30 0.33
N ILE A 62 -9.19 7.01 0.67
CA ILE A 62 -8.06 7.30 -0.22
C ILE A 62 -8.22 6.67 -1.60
N PRO A 63 -8.59 5.39 -1.74
CA PRO A 63 -8.76 4.78 -3.06
C PRO A 63 -9.89 5.38 -3.90
N THR A 64 -10.87 6.03 -3.26
CA THR A 64 -11.98 6.71 -3.95
C THR A 64 -11.62 8.10 -4.44
N MET A 65 -10.52 8.68 -3.93
CA MET A 65 -10.11 10.06 -4.21
C MET A 65 -9.16 10.19 -5.40
N VAL A 66 -8.60 9.09 -5.90
CA VAL A 66 -7.75 9.11 -7.10
C VAL A 66 -8.58 9.38 -8.35
N HIS A 67 -7.97 10.00 -9.37
CA HIS A 67 -8.66 10.28 -10.62
C HIS A 67 -9.02 9.00 -11.40
N ASP A 68 -9.94 9.10 -12.35
CA ASP A 68 -10.51 7.93 -13.02
C ASP A 68 -9.50 7.12 -13.86
N ASP A 69 -8.46 7.75 -14.35
CA ASP A 69 -7.39 7.09 -15.12
C ASP A 69 -6.36 6.37 -14.22
N CYS A 70 -6.37 6.63 -12.92
CA CYS A 70 -5.48 5.98 -11.96
C CYS A 70 -5.82 4.50 -11.83
N ARG A 71 -4.84 3.62 -12.04
CA ARG A 71 -5.00 2.19 -11.81
C ARG A 71 -5.04 1.91 -10.31
N ARG A 72 -5.94 1.02 -9.87
CA ARG A 72 -6.08 0.65 -8.47
C ARG A 72 -5.88 -0.86 -8.32
N VAL A 73 -4.97 -1.25 -7.43
CA VAL A 73 -4.67 -2.65 -7.13
C VAL A 73 -4.99 -2.90 -5.66
N LEU A 74 -5.77 -3.93 -5.38
CA LEU A 74 -6.04 -4.40 -4.04
C LEU A 74 -5.44 -5.81 -3.86
N PHE A 75 -4.48 -5.95 -2.94
CA PHE A 75 -3.99 -7.24 -2.47
C PHE A 75 -4.58 -7.52 -1.09
N ASN A 76 -5.53 -8.43 -1.02
CA ASN A 76 -6.24 -8.72 0.21
C ASN A 76 -6.88 -10.10 0.17
N ARG A 77 -7.26 -10.64 1.32
CA ARG A 77 -8.01 -11.90 1.40
C ARG A 77 -9.46 -11.75 0.94
N GLU A 78 -9.98 -10.55 1.03
CA GLU A 78 -11.37 -10.23 0.70
C GLU A 78 -11.44 -8.97 -0.15
N LEU A 79 -12.42 -8.90 -1.04
CA LEU A 79 -12.73 -7.69 -1.79
C LEU A 79 -13.38 -6.68 -0.85
N VAL A 80 -12.75 -5.52 -0.67
CA VAL A 80 -13.17 -4.48 0.28
C VAL A 80 -13.23 -3.10 -0.36
N GLY A 81 -13.89 -2.17 0.31
CA GLY A 81 -14.05 -0.80 -0.17
C GLY A 81 -14.94 -0.72 -1.41
N ASP A 82 -14.62 0.20 -2.30
CA ASP A 82 -15.31 0.42 -3.56
C ASP A 82 -14.62 -0.24 -4.76
N PHE A 83 -13.67 -1.12 -4.52
CA PHE A 83 -13.01 -1.88 -5.58
C PHE A 83 -14.01 -2.77 -6.31
N ASN A 84 -14.01 -2.70 -7.65
CA ASN A 84 -14.95 -3.42 -8.50
C ASN A 84 -14.26 -3.99 -9.74
N PRO A 85 -13.43 -5.04 -9.59
CA PRO A 85 -12.74 -5.66 -10.70
C PRO A 85 -13.75 -6.31 -11.67
N GLY A 86 -13.59 -6.06 -12.96
CA GLY A 86 -14.39 -6.71 -14.02
C GLY A 86 -15.66 -5.97 -14.45
N GLN A 87 -16.00 -4.82 -13.88
CA GLN A 87 -17.11 -4.00 -14.36
C GLN A 87 -16.61 -2.65 -14.92
N GLY A 88 -16.94 -2.36 -16.17
CA GLY A 88 -16.70 -1.06 -16.80
C GLY A 88 -15.25 -0.76 -17.13
N GLN A 89 -14.71 0.29 -16.57
CA GLN A 89 -13.30 0.65 -16.74
C GLN A 89 -12.43 -0.36 -16.00
N GLN A 90 -11.51 -1.02 -16.72
CA GLN A 90 -10.57 -2.01 -16.16
C GLN A 90 -9.47 -1.33 -15.31
N ARG A 91 -9.85 -0.43 -14.42
CA ARG A 91 -8.88 0.26 -13.57
C ARG A 91 -8.57 -0.50 -12.27
N ASP A 92 -9.48 -1.38 -11.85
CA ASP A 92 -9.39 -2.12 -10.61
C ASP A 92 -8.87 -3.53 -10.84
N ILE A 93 -7.85 -3.89 -10.10
CA ILE A 93 -7.26 -5.23 -10.07
C ILE A 93 -7.36 -5.75 -8.65
N PHE A 94 -7.83 -6.98 -8.49
CA PHE A 94 -7.88 -7.66 -7.21
C PHE A 94 -7.00 -8.90 -7.24
N GLY A 95 -5.98 -8.92 -6.38
CA GLY A 95 -5.16 -10.08 -6.09
C GLY A 95 -5.62 -10.68 -4.76
N GLU A 96 -6.47 -11.72 -4.85
CA GLU A 96 -6.96 -12.43 -3.68
C GLU A 96 -5.87 -13.32 -3.10
N GLY A 97 -5.62 -13.20 -1.80
CA GLY A 97 -4.67 -14.07 -1.11
C GLY A 97 -4.04 -13.44 0.11
N ASP A 98 -3.09 -14.19 0.67
CA ASP A 98 -2.19 -13.68 1.69
C ASP A 98 -1.24 -12.64 1.08
N ILE A 99 -0.98 -11.55 1.81
CA ILE A 99 -0.17 -10.45 1.30
C ILE A 99 1.26 -10.91 0.99
N ASP A 100 1.84 -11.74 1.84
CA ASP A 100 3.20 -12.23 1.62
C ASP A 100 3.28 -13.02 0.31
N ASP A 101 2.29 -13.86 0.02
CA ASP A 101 2.24 -14.66 -1.21
C ASP A 101 2.00 -13.78 -2.44
N THR A 102 1.05 -12.84 -2.38
CA THR A 102 0.75 -11.92 -3.48
C THR A 102 1.90 -10.97 -3.80
N VAL A 103 2.65 -10.52 -2.78
CA VAL A 103 3.86 -9.71 -2.97
C VAL A 103 4.98 -10.53 -3.60
N HIS A 104 5.14 -11.80 -3.20
CA HIS A 104 6.11 -12.70 -3.84
C HIS A 104 5.79 -12.89 -5.32
N GLU A 105 4.54 -13.20 -5.65
CA GLU A 105 4.09 -13.34 -7.03
C GLU A 105 4.31 -12.07 -7.86
N LEU A 106 3.98 -10.89 -7.29
CA LEU A 106 4.26 -9.62 -7.94
C LEU A 106 5.76 -9.42 -8.21
N CYS A 107 6.62 -9.75 -7.24
CA CYS A 107 8.07 -9.65 -7.40
C CYS A 107 8.62 -10.63 -8.45
N GLU A 108 8.07 -11.85 -8.54
CA GLU A 108 8.38 -12.79 -9.60
C GLU A 108 8.04 -12.23 -10.99
N LEU A 109 6.84 -11.69 -11.15
CA LEU A 109 6.39 -11.07 -12.40
C LEU A 109 7.24 -9.88 -12.83
N LEU A 110 7.79 -9.13 -11.85
CA LEU A 110 8.65 -7.97 -12.09
C LEU A 110 10.14 -8.32 -12.18
N GLY A 111 10.54 -9.56 -11.91
CA GLY A 111 11.93 -9.98 -11.87
C GLY A 111 12.72 -9.46 -10.65
N TRP A 112 12.03 -9.14 -9.54
CA TRP A 112 12.59 -8.56 -8.32
C TRP A 112 12.76 -9.55 -7.16
N GLU A 113 12.74 -10.84 -7.43
CA GLU A 113 12.85 -11.89 -6.42
C GLU A 113 14.14 -11.77 -5.58
N GLN A 114 15.27 -11.48 -6.25
CA GLN A 114 16.55 -11.36 -5.56
C GLN A 114 16.58 -10.14 -4.64
N GLU A 115 16.08 -9.01 -5.09
CA GLU A 115 15.96 -7.78 -4.30
C GLU A 115 15.07 -8.01 -3.07
N LEU A 116 13.91 -8.64 -3.25
CA LEU A 116 13.01 -8.99 -2.15
C LEU A 116 13.72 -9.87 -1.12
N HIS A 117 14.45 -10.90 -1.58
CA HIS A 117 15.18 -11.80 -0.70
C HIS A 117 16.27 -11.07 0.10
N VAL A 118 17.02 -10.18 -0.54
CA VAL A 118 18.05 -9.35 0.12
C VAL A 118 17.43 -8.44 1.18
N GLN A 119 16.31 -7.81 0.88
CA GLN A 119 15.62 -6.92 1.84
C GLN A 119 15.06 -7.71 3.03
N ASN A 120 14.46 -8.87 2.79
CA ASN A 120 13.94 -9.75 3.84
C ASN A 120 15.07 -10.22 4.80
N LYS A 121 16.24 -10.56 4.28
CA LYS A 121 17.40 -10.89 5.11
C LYS A 121 17.82 -9.73 6.01
N LYS A 122 17.93 -8.52 5.46
CA LYS A 122 18.31 -7.31 6.23
C LYS A 122 17.33 -7.03 7.37
N THR A 123 16.05 -7.26 7.15
CA THR A 123 14.99 -7.02 8.15
C THR A 123 15.01 -8.07 9.27
N ARG A 124 15.28 -9.33 8.94
CA ARG A 124 15.38 -10.42 9.93
C ARG A 124 16.56 -10.24 10.89
N ILE A 125 17.71 -9.77 10.42
CA ILE A 125 18.89 -9.51 11.25
C ILE A 125 18.59 -8.42 12.30
N ARG A 126 17.82 -7.40 11.95
CA ARG A 126 17.42 -6.34 12.90
C ARG A 126 16.50 -6.81 14.02
N LYS A 127 15.62 -7.79 13.78
CA LYS A 127 14.75 -8.37 14.83
C LYS A 127 15.51 -9.20 15.87
N GLY A 128 16.69 -9.72 15.54
CA GLY A 128 17.52 -10.54 16.43
C GLY A 128 18.40 -9.76 17.42
N SER A 129 18.63 -8.44 17.22
CA SER A 129 19.55 -7.64 18.05
C SER A 129 18.88 -6.85 19.18
N GLY A 130 17.59 -7.06 19.42
CA GLY A 130 16.77 -6.29 20.36
C GLY A 130 16.32 -7.08 21.60
N ARG A 131 17.13 -7.99 22.14
CA ARG A 131 16.89 -8.58 23.46
C ARG A 131 18.19 -8.58 24.27
N HIS A 132 18.36 -7.54 25.01
CA HIS A 132 19.06 -7.56 26.31
C HIS A 132 18.36 -6.60 27.24
#